data_cac93919941e580a737beb54afe7c546
#
_entry.id   cac93919941e580a737beb54afe7c546
#
_cell.length_a   1.000
_cell.length_b   1.000
_cell.length_c   1.000
_cell.angle_alpha   90.00
_cell.angle_beta   90.00
_cell.angle_gamma   90.00
#
_symmetry.space_group_name_H-M   'P 1'
#
loop_
_entity.id
_entity.type
_entity.pdbx_description
1 polymer ?
#
loop_
_entity_poly.entity_id
_entity_poly.type
_entity_poly.pdbx_seq_one_letter_code
_entity_poly.pdbx_strand_id
1 'polypeptide(L)'
;MEHVQTILADNQPTTDRQVFPVRWSDARREQLRRLASGEIQGYSSIDRVVSQYLQLCADGEFQDAENGLLDVLRYHANVLPKDGEIYISLLNALFTVQRLDLVGAMLRDRFGFPSNVNVAFGDLGIGAALLQWDISADGEHRFTFDSSVLRDDNTRNEILNFYWEFPLLAHYAAQPEAETGSVLLNRGDIGQRPGLAYCDNRPDFFLIPDAGFVPSEGYRWAREVLKKNRIPWQDRRPVAFWRGATTGMKSSQRAWRGLERIRLCEIARTHQNTGLFDVGISGLTQISDPDVTREIMDSGLVLGRVPWQDWGLYKYLIIIDGNSSPYSNLIQALLTGSAALRVESSRALRQWFYTDLIPWHHYIPIAPDMSDLLDKVRWLVRNDDYARKVGENGRAVAEAMTIERELQRSVPVISSAFRYFRDPSACVMPYGMQPSSN
;
A
#
# COMPACT_ATOMS: atom_id res chain seq x y z
N MET A 1 22.04 14.51 -2.23
CA MET A 1 22.61 14.85 -0.89
C MET A 1 23.22 16.26 -0.80
N GLU A 2 23.21 17.01 -1.88
CA GLU A 2 23.74 18.38 -1.93
C GLU A 2 22.99 19.34 -0.99
N HIS A 3 21.64 19.27 -0.99
CA HIS A 3 20.80 20.11 -0.12
C HIS A 3 20.93 19.76 1.36
N VAL A 4 21.04 18.47 1.68
CA VAL A 4 21.31 18.02 3.05
C VAL A 4 22.64 18.56 3.56
N GLN A 5 23.69 18.51 2.73
CA GLN A 5 25.02 19.04 3.08
C GLN A 5 24.99 20.57 3.27
N THR A 6 24.23 21.28 2.45
CA THR A 6 24.07 22.74 2.57
C THR A 6 23.44 23.09 3.92
N ILE A 7 22.34 22.43 4.30
CA ILE A 7 21.67 22.67 5.61
C ILE A 7 22.59 22.32 6.78
N LEU A 8 23.35 21.22 6.68
CA LEU A 8 24.29 20.82 7.73
C LEU A 8 25.50 21.78 7.86
N ALA A 9 25.89 22.49 6.79
CA ALA A 9 26.97 23.46 6.79
C ALA A 9 26.53 24.81 7.40
N ASP A 10 25.29 25.21 7.21
CA ASP A 10 24.77 26.50 7.71
C ASP A 10 24.64 26.58 9.24
N ASN A 11 24.73 25.46 9.94
CA ASN A 11 24.87 25.27 11.41
C ASN A 11 24.12 26.28 12.30
N GLN A 12 23.04 26.90 11.79
CA GLN A 12 22.19 27.78 12.57
C GLN A 12 21.20 26.93 13.37
N PRO A 13 21.21 27.00 14.72
CA PRO A 13 20.10 26.45 15.49
C PRO A 13 18.84 27.23 15.06
N THR A 14 17.87 26.53 14.51
CA THR A 14 16.55 27.11 14.18
C THR A 14 15.84 27.45 15.49
N THR A 15 16.13 28.63 16.06
CA THR A 15 15.63 29.08 17.35
C THR A 15 14.13 29.34 17.40
N ASP A 16 13.45 29.43 16.25
CA ASP A 16 12.03 29.80 16.17
C ASP A 16 11.13 28.71 15.54
N ARG A 17 11.55 27.43 15.55
CA ARG A 17 10.67 26.39 15.02
C ARG A 17 9.56 26.03 16.02
N GLN A 18 8.35 25.94 15.52
CA GLN A 18 7.25 25.38 16.28
C GLN A 18 7.47 23.88 16.47
N VAL A 19 7.74 23.44 17.70
CA VAL A 19 7.90 22.04 18.06
C VAL A 19 6.60 21.54 18.68
N PHE A 20 6.01 20.51 18.09
CA PHE A 20 4.82 19.86 18.63
C PHE A 20 5.20 18.87 19.73
N PRO A 21 4.44 18.79 20.82
CA PRO A 21 4.77 17.87 21.90
C PRO A 21 4.60 16.40 21.44
N VAL A 22 5.67 15.64 21.52
CA VAL A 22 5.66 14.18 21.25
C VAL A 22 5.25 13.46 22.54
N ARG A 23 4.23 12.62 22.47
CA ARG A 23 3.84 11.74 23.57
C ARG A 23 4.45 10.37 23.38
N TRP A 24 5.15 9.89 24.40
CA TRP A 24 5.80 8.59 24.42
C TRP A 24 5.06 7.67 25.40
N SER A 25 4.55 6.51 24.93
CA SER A 25 4.01 5.48 25.82
C SER A 25 5.12 4.72 26.52
N ASP A 26 4.80 4.11 27.66
CA ASP A 26 5.76 3.26 28.39
C ASP A 26 6.21 2.07 27.53
N ALA A 27 5.30 1.50 26.73
CA ALA A 27 5.63 0.41 25.82
C ALA A 27 6.65 0.84 24.76
N ARG A 28 6.56 2.07 24.22
CA ARG A 28 7.51 2.59 23.25
C ARG A 28 8.86 2.92 23.89
N ARG A 29 8.87 3.52 25.08
CA ARG A 29 10.11 3.76 25.84
C ARG A 29 10.86 2.46 26.08
N GLU A 30 10.17 1.43 26.54
CA GLU A 30 10.76 0.11 26.76
C GLU A 30 11.25 -0.53 25.44
N GLN A 31 10.52 -0.39 24.36
CA GLN A 31 10.98 -0.86 23.05
C GLN A 31 12.27 -0.17 22.60
N LEU A 32 12.36 1.16 22.73
CA LEU A 32 13.56 1.92 22.38
C LEU A 32 14.76 1.49 23.25
N ARG A 33 14.57 1.34 24.58
CA ARG A 33 15.58 0.86 25.49
C ARG A 33 16.13 -0.51 25.07
N ARG A 34 15.24 -1.44 24.74
CA ARG A 34 15.61 -2.80 24.30
C ARG A 34 16.27 -2.84 22.93
N LEU A 35 15.88 -1.94 22.02
CA LEU A 35 16.56 -1.77 20.72
C LEU A 35 17.97 -1.20 20.93
N ALA A 36 18.09 -0.12 21.71
CA ALA A 36 19.35 0.53 22.00
C ALA A 36 20.36 -0.41 22.69
N SER A 37 19.90 -1.25 23.64
CA SER A 37 20.73 -2.25 24.33
C SER A 37 21.08 -3.48 23.47
N GLY A 38 20.41 -3.66 22.33
CA GLY A 38 20.59 -4.83 21.47
C GLY A 38 19.88 -6.10 21.97
N GLU A 39 18.97 -5.97 22.94
CA GLU A 39 18.14 -7.10 23.40
C GLU A 39 17.21 -7.64 22.33
N ILE A 40 16.74 -6.78 21.40
CA ILE A 40 15.91 -7.20 20.28
C ILE A 40 16.82 -7.55 19.11
N GLN A 41 16.69 -8.77 18.59
CA GLN A 41 17.46 -9.26 17.45
C GLN A 41 16.82 -8.83 16.13
N GLY A 42 17.63 -8.80 15.04
CA GLY A 42 17.14 -8.53 13.68
C GLY A 42 17.14 -7.04 13.28
N TYR A 43 17.66 -6.17 14.12
CA TYR A 43 17.86 -4.75 13.80
C TYR A 43 19.32 -4.45 13.50
N SER A 44 19.55 -3.49 12.60
CA SER A 44 20.88 -3.06 12.18
C SER A 44 21.63 -2.27 13.27
N SER A 45 22.91 -2.05 13.05
CA SER A 45 23.71 -1.19 13.93
C SER A 45 23.21 0.25 13.95
N ILE A 46 22.74 0.76 12.81
CA ILE A 46 22.20 2.12 12.71
C ILE A 46 20.89 2.25 13.48
N ASP A 47 19.99 1.26 13.42
CA ASP A 47 18.75 1.28 14.19
C ASP A 47 19.01 1.34 15.70
N ARG A 48 20.04 0.66 16.18
CA ARG A 48 20.44 0.71 17.59
C ARG A 48 20.94 2.10 17.98
N VAL A 49 21.83 2.69 17.18
CA VAL A 49 22.35 4.04 17.41
C VAL A 49 21.23 5.08 17.38
N VAL A 50 20.38 5.03 16.38
CA VAL A 50 19.23 5.93 16.26
C VAL A 50 18.27 5.76 17.44
N SER A 51 18.04 4.53 17.92
CA SER A 51 17.18 4.26 19.08
C SER A 51 17.75 4.86 20.37
N GLN A 52 19.06 4.97 20.55
CA GLN A 52 19.68 5.66 21.70
C GLN A 52 19.28 7.14 21.72
N TYR A 53 19.36 7.83 20.57
CA TYR A 53 18.99 9.24 20.49
C TYR A 53 17.47 9.45 20.62
N LEU A 54 16.65 8.56 20.07
CA LEU A 54 15.21 8.61 20.29
C LEU A 54 14.84 8.34 21.76
N GLN A 55 15.62 7.55 22.49
CA GLN A 55 15.47 7.38 23.93
C GLN A 55 15.72 8.69 24.67
N LEU A 56 16.82 9.40 24.36
CA LEU A 56 17.09 10.74 24.94
C LEU A 56 15.91 11.70 24.66
N CYS A 57 15.38 11.68 23.44
CA CYS A 57 14.20 12.46 23.10
C CYS A 57 12.98 12.08 23.97
N ALA A 58 12.77 10.78 24.24
CA ALA A 58 11.69 10.30 25.09
C ALA A 58 11.87 10.67 26.57
N ASP A 59 13.12 10.84 27.02
CA ASP A 59 13.49 11.25 28.37
C ASP A 59 13.50 12.78 28.56
N GLY A 60 13.23 13.54 27.48
CA GLY A 60 13.13 15.01 27.51
C GLY A 60 14.40 15.74 27.10
N GLU A 61 15.46 14.99 26.75
CA GLU A 61 16.77 15.52 26.35
C GLU A 61 16.82 15.81 24.83
N PHE A 62 15.91 16.66 24.34
CA PHE A 62 15.68 16.89 22.92
C PHE A 62 16.91 17.43 22.19
N GLN A 63 17.68 18.34 22.83
CA GLN A 63 18.84 18.95 22.19
C GLN A 63 19.96 17.93 21.98
N ASP A 64 20.18 17.06 22.95
CA ASP A 64 21.21 16.02 22.86
C ASP A 64 20.82 14.96 21.85
N ALA A 65 19.53 14.59 21.81
CA ALA A 65 18.98 13.70 20.80
C ALA A 65 19.18 14.27 19.39
N GLU A 66 18.86 15.53 19.16
CA GLU A 66 19.00 16.21 17.89
C GLU A 66 20.49 16.29 17.48
N ASN A 67 21.36 16.76 18.35
CA ASN A 67 22.79 16.88 18.07
C ASN A 67 23.40 15.52 17.69
N GLY A 68 23.08 14.47 18.45
CA GLY A 68 23.57 13.14 18.14
C GLY A 68 23.09 12.60 16.79
N LEU A 69 21.81 12.82 16.44
CA LEU A 69 21.29 12.43 15.14
C LEU A 69 21.92 13.22 13.98
N LEU A 70 22.23 14.51 14.19
CA LEU A 70 22.96 15.33 13.20
C LEU A 70 24.38 14.81 12.98
N ASP A 71 25.07 14.38 14.03
CA ASP A 71 26.41 13.80 13.92
C ASP A 71 26.36 12.45 13.15
N VAL A 72 25.36 11.61 13.43
CA VAL A 72 25.15 10.37 12.66
C VAL A 72 24.87 10.70 11.18
N LEU A 73 24.03 11.70 10.91
CA LEU A 73 23.73 12.12 9.53
C LEU A 73 25.00 12.63 8.82
N ARG A 74 25.83 13.46 9.47
CA ARG A 74 27.11 13.95 8.92
C ARG A 74 28.06 12.79 8.61
N TYR A 75 28.17 11.83 9.52
CA TYR A 75 29.03 10.65 9.35
C TYR A 75 28.60 9.80 8.15
N HIS A 76 27.32 9.62 7.96
CA HIS A 76 26.77 8.78 6.88
C HIS A 76 26.43 9.53 5.59
N ALA A 77 26.63 10.85 5.51
CA ALA A 77 26.19 11.68 4.37
C ALA A 77 26.65 11.16 3.00
N ASN A 78 27.84 10.56 2.92
CA ASN A 78 28.39 10.05 1.66
C ASN A 78 27.83 8.66 1.25
N VAL A 79 27.24 7.92 2.16
CA VAL A 79 26.71 6.56 1.92
C VAL A 79 25.18 6.54 1.80
N LEU A 80 24.48 7.53 2.33
CA LEU A 80 23.03 7.65 2.32
C LEU A 80 22.36 7.41 0.94
N PRO A 81 22.91 7.91 -0.17
CA PRO A 81 22.28 7.66 -1.48
C PRO A 81 22.27 6.20 -1.90
N LYS A 82 23.15 5.38 -1.32
CA LYS A 82 23.36 3.97 -1.69
C LYS A 82 22.78 2.99 -0.67
N ASP A 83 22.65 3.41 0.59
CA ASP A 83 22.19 2.58 1.69
C ASP A 83 20.75 2.97 2.10
N GLY A 84 19.79 2.20 1.61
CA GLY A 84 18.37 2.45 1.88
C GLY A 84 17.98 2.24 3.35
N GLU A 85 18.67 1.37 4.08
CA GLU A 85 18.39 1.08 5.48
C GLU A 85 18.81 2.26 6.38
N ILE A 86 20.04 2.73 6.21
CA ILE A 86 20.54 3.91 6.93
C ILE A 86 19.66 5.13 6.62
N TYR A 87 19.32 5.31 5.34
CA TYR A 87 18.48 6.41 4.90
C TYR A 87 17.11 6.41 5.60
N ILE A 88 16.42 5.28 5.60
CA ILE A 88 15.08 5.14 6.21
C ILE A 88 15.13 5.36 7.71
N SER A 89 16.11 4.79 8.42
CA SER A 89 16.27 4.95 9.86
C SER A 89 16.50 6.41 10.25
N LEU A 90 17.39 7.12 9.54
CA LEU A 90 17.66 8.53 9.78
C LEU A 90 16.48 9.43 9.40
N LEU A 91 15.82 9.18 8.27
CA LEU A 91 14.63 9.93 7.85
C LEU A 91 13.55 9.89 8.94
N ASN A 92 13.24 8.69 9.45
CA ASN A 92 12.25 8.52 10.49
C ASN A 92 12.65 9.19 11.82
N ALA A 93 13.92 9.10 12.19
CA ALA A 93 14.42 9.72 13.42
C ALA A 93 14.37 11.26 13.34
N LEU A 94 14.83 11.84 12.24
CA LEU A 94 14.77 13.29 12.00
C LEU A 94 13.34 13.81 11.94
N PHE A 95 12.42 13.05 11.35
CA PHE A 95 10.98 13.35 11.39
C PHE A 95 10.45 13.34 12.82
N THR A 96 10.86 12.38 13.64
CA THR A 96 10.42 12.26 15.05
C THR A 96 10.95 13.40 15.91
N VAL A 97 12.20 13.83 15.72
CA VAL A 97 12.77 15.01 16.42
C VAL A 97 12.45 16.33 15.71
N GLN A 98 11.60 16.27 14.67
CA GLN A 98 11.06 17.41 13.95
C GLN A 98 12.09 18.30 13.23
N ARG A 99 13.21 17.71 12.78
CA ARG A 99 14.13 18.35 11.82
C ARG A 99 13.56 18.25 10.41
N LEU A 100 12.41 18.89 10.22
CA LEU A 100 11.61 18.81 8.99
C LEU A 100 12.29 19.45 7.78
N ASP A 101 13.17 20.41 8.01
CA ASP A 101 14.09 20.99 7.04
C ASP A 101 14.98 19.90 6.40
N LEU A 102 15.62 19.09 7.23
CA LEU A 102 16.46 17.98 6.77
C LEU A 102 15.63 16.86 6.15
N VAL A 103 14.45 16.57 6.70
CA VAL A 103 13.52 15.58 6.11
C VAL A 103 13.14 16.00 4.68
N GLY A 104 12.76 17.26 4.48
CA GLY A 104 12.45 17.80 3.15
C GLY A 104 13.61 17.71 2.18
N ALA A 105 14.80 18.10 2.62
CA ALA A 105 16.03 18.00 1.81
C ALA A 105 16.38 16.55 1.45
N MET A 106 16.22 15.61 2.40
CA MET A 106 16.44 14.19 2.15
C MET A 106 15.46 13.65 1.10
N LEU A 107 14.18 13.96 1.21
CA LEU A 107 13.16 13.53 0.25
C LEU A 107 13.43 14.10 -1.15
N ARG A 108 13.78 15.42 -1.24
CA ARG A 108 14.15 16.07 -2.49
C ARG A 108 15.32 15.37 -3.16
N ASP A 109 16.41 15.18 -2.42
CA ASP A 109 17.64 14.60 -2.94
C ASP A 109 17.49 13.12 -3.33
N ARG A 110 16.64 12.38 -2.60
CA ARG A 110 16.43 10.95 -2.85
C ARG A 110 15.58 10.69 -4.07
N PHE A 111 14.50 11.44 -4.23
CA PHE A 111 13.49 11.19 -5.25
C PHE A 111 13.57 12.12 -6.45
N GLY A 112 14.44 13.14 -6.40
CA GLY A 112 14.69 14.04 -7.53
C GLY A 112 13.53 15.02 -7.77
N PHE A 113 12.93 15.55 -6.69
CA PHE A 113 11.98 16.65 -6.85
C PHE A 113 12.64 17.86 -7.52
N PRO A 114 11.98 18.51 -8.48
CA PRO A 114 12.57 19.58 -9.27
C PRO A 114 12.81 20.86 -8.47
N SER A 115 12.11 21.03 -7.35
CA SER A 115 12.18 22.22 -6.49
C SER A 115 12.25 21.85 -5.01
N ASN A 116 12.13 22.84 -4.11
CA ASN A 116 12.18 22.61 -2.69
C ASN A 116 11.04 21.74 -2.21
N VAL A 117 11.36 20.87 -1.25
CA VAL A 117 10.39 20.02 -0.54
C VAL A 117 10.35 20.47 0.92
N ASN A 118 9.23 21.05 1.31
CA ASN A 118 8.95 21.47 2.66
C ASN A 118 8.08 20.42 3.36
N VAL A 119 8.49 19.96 4.53
CA VAL A 119 7.69 19.07 5.37
C VAL A 119 7.20 19.85 6.58
N ALA A 120 5.96 19.66 6.97
CA ALA A 120 5.34 20.36 8.09
C ALA A 120 4.39 19.45 8.87
N PHE A 121 4.12 19.84 10.12
CA PHE A 121 2.96 19.38 10.88
C PHE A 121 1.90 20.47 10.90
N GLY A 122 0.63 20.07 10.88
CA GLY A 122 -0.51 20.97 10.99
C GLY A 122 -1.64 20.31 11.74
N ASP A 123 -2.51 21.13 12.35
CA ASP A 123 -3.76 20.63 12.94
C ASP A 123 -4.85 20.64 11.86
N LEU A 124 -4.78 19.63 11.00
CA LEU A 124 -5.63 19.53 9.81
C LEU A 124 -6.96 18.83 10.10
N GLY A 125 -7.07 18.13 11.23
CA GLY A 125 -8.25 17.32 11.58
C GLY A 125 -8.53 16.17 10.61
N ILE A 126 -7.50 15.71 9.89
CA ILE A 126 -7.62 14.68 8.85
C ILE A 126 -7.14 13.31 9.32
N GLY A 127 -6.39 13.25 10.43
CA GLY A 127 -5.85 12.01 10.98
C GLY A 127 -4.59 11.50 10.30
N ALA A 128 -3.95 10.50 10.91
CA ALA A 128 -2.63 10.01 10.55
C ALA A 128 -2.56 9.26 9.21
N ALA A 129 -3.66 8.75 8.70
CA ALA A 129 -3.70 8.03 7.42
C ALA A 129 -3.80 8.96 6.19
N LEU A 130 -3.68 10.27 6.39
CA LEU A 130 -3.81 11.29 5.36
C LEU A 130 -2.60 12.23 5.37
N LEU A 131 -2.18 12.62 4.19
CA LEU A 131 -1.11 13.58 3.94
C LEU A 131 -1.66 14.68 3.02
N GLN A 132 -1.50 15.95 3.38
CA GLN A 132 -1.80 17.04 2.46
C GLN A 132 -0.56 17.36 1.63
N TRP A 133 -0.73 17.45 0.33
CA TRP A 133 0.29 17.84 -0.62
C TRP A 133 -0.13 19.13 -1.32
N ASP A 134 0.69 20.15 -1.17
CA ASP A 134 0.52 21.44 -1.80
C ASP A 134 1.65 21.69 -2.81
N ILE A 135 1.30 22.24 -3.96
CA ILE A 135 2.25 22.76 -4.95
C ILE A 135 1.95 24.25 -5.13
N SER A 136 2.89 25.09 -4.78
CA SER A 136 2.76 26.55 -4.87
C SER A 136 2.94 27.05 -6.31
N ALA A 137 2.63 28.31 -6.55
CA ALA A 137 2.74 28.93 -7.88
C ALA A 137 4.19 29.03 -8.39
N ASP A 138 5.18 29.07 -7.49
CA ASP A 138 6.61 29.02 -7.78
C ASP A 138 7.17 27.58 -7.85
N GLY A 139 6.27 26.60 -7.76
CA GLY A 139 6.58 25.18 -7.93
C GLY A 139 7.15 24.50 -6.69
N GLU A 140 7.15 25.14 -5.51
CA GLU A 140 7.59 24.49 -4.28
C GLU A 140 6.58 23.46 -3.79
N HIS A 141 7.06 22.33 -3.26
CA HIS A 141 6.25 21.27 -2.70
C HIS A 141 6.18 21.37 -1.18
N ARG A 142 4.98 21.28 -0.63
CA ARG A 142 4.78 21.17 0.80
C ARG A 142 3.98 19.92 1.14
N PHE A 143 4.54 19.09 2.03
CA PHE A 143 3.88 17.91 2.59
C PHE A 143 3.53 18.18 4.04
N THR A 144 2.23 18.30 4.35
CA THR A 144 1.75 18.58 5.70
C THR A 144 1.12 17.30 6.28
N PHE A 145 1.72 16.81 7.37
CA PHE A 145 1.21 15.72 8.17
C PHE A 145 0.30 16.26 9.27
N ASP A 146 -0.78 15.55 9.58
CA ASP A 146 -1.61 15.90 10.74
C ASP A 146 -0.81 15.73 12.04
N SER A 147 -0.87 16.70 12.94
CA SER A 147 -0.12 16.71 14.19
C SER A 147 -0.48 15.52 15.11
N SER A 148 -1.61 14.84 14.86
CA SER A 148 -1.96 13.60 15.58
C SER A 148 -0.95 12.48 15.40
N VAL A 149 -0.14 12.48 14.31
CA VAL A 149 0.95 11.49 14.12
C VAL A 149 2.00 11.50 15.24
N LEU A 150 2.09 12.61 15.99
CA LEU A 150 3.01 12.77 17.11
C LEU A 150 2.41 12.32 18.46
N ARG A 151 1.12 12.00 18.49
CA ARG A 151 0.37 11.70 19.72
C ARG A 151 0.21 10.21 20.00
N ASP A 152 0.43 9.38 19.00
CA ASP A 152 0.25 7.92 19.07
C ASP A 152 1.51 7.19 18.62
N ASP A 153 1.95 6.20 19.40
CA ASP A 153 3.12 5.39 19.10
C ASP A 153 2.99 4.59 17.81
N ASN A 154 1.77 4.22 17.43
CA ASN A 154 1.49 3.48 16.20
C ASN A 154 1.58 4.37 14.94
N THR A 155 1.53 5.68 15.11
CA THR A 155 1.50 6.64 13.99
C THR A 155 2.85 7.31 13.72
N ARG A 156 3.89 7.07 14.54
CA ARG A 156 5.21 7.71 14.39
C ARG A 156 5.98 7.30 13.14
N ASN A 157 5.66 6.16 12.57
CA ASN A 157 6.24 5.71 11.31
C ASN A 157 5.51 6.28 10.09
N GLU A 158 4.69 7.33 10.26
CA GLU A 158 3.83 7.84 9.17
C GLU A 158 4.65 8.38 7.99
N ILE A 159 5.81 9.02 8.23
CA ILE A 159 6.69 9.39 7.13
C ILE A 159 7.11 8.16 6.31
N LEU A 160 7.39 7.03 6.98
CA LEU A 160 7.76 5.78 6.32
C LEU A 160 6.58 5.14 5.60
N ASN A 161 5.39 5.34 6.14
CA ASN A 161 4.17 4.85 5.51
C ASN A 161 3.88 5.56 4.17
N PHE A 162 4.22 6.86 4.07
CA PHE A 162 4.13 7.64 2.83
C PHE A 162 5.40 7.62 2.00
N TYR A 163 6.50 7.09 2.52
CA TYR A 163 7.80 7.06 1.84
C TYR A 163 7.72 6.43 0.45
N TRP A 164 6.91 5.40 0.32
CA TRP A 164 6.79 4.61 -0.89
C TRP A 164 6.01 5.28 -2.02
N GLU A 165 5.28 6.37 -1.72
CA GLU A 165 4.56 7.19 -2.70
C GLU A 165 5.42 8.30 -3.28
N PHE A 166 6.45 8.75 -2.57
CA PHE A 166 7.29 9.85 -3.03
C PHE A 166 7.90 9.65 -4.42
N PRO A 167 8.27 8.44 -4.89
CA PRO A 167 8.69 8.25 -6.28
C PRO A 167 7.62 8.65 -7.29
N LEU A 168 6.36 8.33 -7.04
CA LEU A 168 5.23 8.73 -7.89
C LEU A 168 5.01 10.25 -7.85
N LEU A 169 5.06 10.83 -6.65
CA LEU A 169 4.85 12.28 -6.46
C LEU A 169 5.96 13.08 -7.11
N ALA A 170 7.22 12.65 -6.99
CA ALA A 170 8.37 13.27 -7.64
C ALA A 170 8.30 13.12 -9.17
N HIS A 171 7.88 11.95 -9.67
CA HIS A 171 7.66 11.76 -11.10
C HIS A 171 6.62 12.74 -11.65
N TYR A 172 5.50 12.92 -10.93
CA TYR A 172 4.47 13.90 -11.30
C TYR A 172 5.01 15.34 -11.25
N ALA A 173 5.71 15.69 -10.18
CA ALA A 173 6.28 17.02 -9.96
C ALA A 173 7.23 17.44 -11.11
N ALA A 174 7.90 16.49 -11.74
CA ALA A 174 8.81 16.73 -12.85
C ALA A 174 8.12 16.88 -14.22
N GLN A 175 6.79 16.72 -14.29
CA GLN A 175 6.05 16.81 -15.56
C GLN A 175 5.67 18.26 -15.89
N PRO A 176 5.65 18.62 -17.19
CA PRO A 176 5.15 19.93 -17.61
C PRO A 176 3.68 20.18 -17.24
N GLU A 177 2.90 19.11 -17.10
CA GLU A 177 1.48 19.12 -16.74
C GLU A 177 1.21 19.24 -15.24
N ALA A 178 2.25 19.37 -14.41
CA ALA A 178 2.08 19.49 -12.97
C ALA A 178 1.27 20.75 -12.61
N GLU A 179 0.16 20.53 -11.94
CA GLU A 179 -0.77 21.57 -11.53
C GLU A 179 -0.41 22.12 -10.15
N THR A 180 -0.72 23.39 -9.90
CA THR A 180 -0.59 24.01 -8.58
C THR A 180 -1.88 23.84 -7.77
N GLY A 181 -1.78 23.87 -6.45
CA GLY A 181 -2.93 23.76 -5.55
C GLY A 181 -2.68 22.79 -4.42
N SER A 182 -3.76 22.22 -3.89
CA SER A 182 -3.72 21.31 -2.73
C SER A 182 -4.52 20.03 -3.02
N VAL A 183 -3.99 18.89 -2.60
CA VAL A 183 -4.67 17.59 -2.69
C VAL A 183 -4.35 16.74 -1.46
N LEU A 184 -5.31 15.92 -1.01
CA LEU A 184 -5.05 14.91 0.01
C LEU A 184 -4.61 13.60 -0.61
N LEU A 185 -3.65 12.95 0.01
CA LEU A 185 -3.23 11.58 -0.28
C LEU A 185 -3.71 10.66 0.83
N ASN A 186 -4.51 9.66 0.47
CA ASN A 186 -5.03 8.65 1.37
C ASN A 186 -4.16 7.39 1.35
N ARG A 187 -3.71 6.96 2.52
CA ARG A 187 -2.92 5.73 2.69
C ARG A 187 -3.75 4.52 3.11
N GLY A 188 -4.98 4.73 3.52
CA GLY A 188 -5.85 3.66 3.99
C GLY A 188 -6.24 2.66 2.89
N ASP A 189 -6.71 1.50 3.31
CA ASP A 189 -7.26 0.45 2.42
C ASP A 189 -8.38 0.99 1.52
N ILE A 190 -9.14 1.97 2.00
CA ILE A 190 -10.18 2.71 1.26
C ILE A 190 -9.96 4.19 1.57
N GLY A 191 -10.23 5.07 0.61
CA GLY A 191 -10.13 6.50 0.80
C GLY A 191 -11.00 7.01 1.95
N GLN A 192 -10.44 7.85 2.82
CA GLN A 192 -11.16 8.42 3.98
C GLN A 192 -11.72 9.80 3.66
N ARG A 193 -10.97 10.61 2.93
CA ARG A 193 -11.33 11.96 2.48
C ARG A 193 -11.11 12.07 0.98
N PRO A 194 -11.92 12.84 0.25
CA PRO A 194 -11.70 13.11 -1.17
C PRO A 194 -10.25 13.48 -1.48
N GLY A 195 -9.69 12.87 -2.53
CA GLY A 195 -8.27 13.04 -2.87
C GLY A 195 -7.71 11.86 -3.66
N LEU A 196 -6.39 11.72 -3.64
CA LEU A 196 -5.69 10.56 -4.20
C LEU A 196 -5.88 9.36 -3.27
N ALA A 197 -6.15 8.18 -3.84
CA ALA A 197 -6.36 6.94 -3.08
C ALA A 197 -5.96 5.72 -3.91
N TYR A 198 -5.72 4.59 -3.25
CA TYR A 198 -5.39 3.31 -3.91
C TYR A 198 -6.64 2.53 -4.34
N CYS A 199 -7.72 2.69 -3.59
CA CYS A 199 -8.95 1.95 -3.78
C CYS A 199 -10.14 2.77 -3.31
N ASP A 200 -11.12 2.96 -4.18
CA ASP A 200 -12.40 3.58 -3.86
C ASP A 200 -13.42 3.35 -4.99
N ASN A 201 -14.68 3.74 -4.77
CA ASN A 201 -15.72 3.73 -5.78
C ASN A 201 -16.39 5.12 -5.96
N ARG A 202 -16.04 6.09 -5.11
CA ARG A 202 -16.63 7.43 -5.12
C ARG A 202 -15.96 8.32 -6.16
N PRO A 203 -16.69 9.26 -6.78
CA PRO A 203 -16.19 10.06 -7.90
C PRO A 203 -15.12 11.10 -7.52
N ASP A 204 -15.07 11.52 -6.27
CA ASP A 204 -14.12 12.49 -5.72
C ASP A 204 -12.81 11.85 -5.21
N PHE A 205 -12.59 10.55 -5.54
CA PHE A 205 -11.36 9.83 -5.28
C PHE A 205 -10.65 9.49 -6.60
N PHE A 206 -9.43 9.95 -6.71
CA PHE A 206 -8.57 9.79 -7.88
C PHE A 206 -7.60 8.65 -7.63
N LEU A 207 -7.77 7.55 -8.37
CA LEU A 207 -7.07 6.30 -8.08
C LEU A 207 -5.67 6.29 -8.69
N ILE A 208 -4.68 6.06 -7.83
CA ILE A 208 -3.26 5.95 -8.16
C ILE A 208 -2.73 4.54 -7.84
N PRO A 209 -1.58 4.14 -8.39
CA PRO A 209 -0.93 2.88 -8.03
C PRO A 209 -0.74 2.73 -6.52
N ASP A 210 -0.98 1.53 -6.02
CA ASP A 210 -0.93 1.26 -4.58
C ASP A 210 0.50 1.24 -4.02
N ALA A 211 0.58 1.34 -2.68
CA ALA A 211 1.83 1.37 -1.91
C ALA A 211 2.75 0.14 -2.11
N GLY A 212 2.26 -0.92 -2.72
CA GLY A 212 3.06 -2.10 -3.06
C GLY A 212 3.62 -2.04 -4.48
N PHE A 213 2.90 -1.41 -5.41
CA PHE A 213 3.26 -1.39 -6.83
C PHE A 213 4.49 -0.51 -7.11
N VAL A 214 4.49 0.73 -6.62
CA VAL A 214 5.56 1.70 -6.88
C VAL A 214 6.91 1.24 -6.29
N PRO A 215 7.01 0.89 -4.99
CA PRO A 215 8.29 0.50 -4.39
C PRO A 215 8.83 -0.84 -4.90
N SER A 216 7.96 -1.72 -5.38
CA SER A 216 8.37 -3.00 -5.97
C SER A 216 8.67 -2.91 -7.48
N GLU A 217 8.72 -1.69 -8.01
CA GLU A 217 8.92 -1.45 -9.45
C GLU A 217 7.96 -2.28 -10.31
N GLY A 218 6.66 -2.16 -10.02
CA GLY A 218 5.61 -2.88 -10.73
C GLY A 218 5.55 -4.36 -10.40
N TYR A 219 5.86 -4.75 -9.16
CA TYR A 219 6.00 -6.14 -8.72
C TYR A 219 7.07 -6.90 -9.51
N ARG A 220 8.22 -6.27 -9.79
CA ARG A 220 9.36 -6.86 -10.54
C ARG A 220 9.75 -8.23 -10.00
N TRP A 221 9.89 -8.38 -8.68
CA TRP A 221 10.22 -9.64 -8.04
C TRP A 221 9.21 -10.77 -8.37
N ALA A 222 7.91 -10.47 -8.40
CA ALA A 222 6.88 -11.45 -8.75
C ALA A 222 6.97 -11.85 -10.23
N ARG A 223 7.21 -10.88 -11.11
CA ARG A 223 7.39 -11.11 -12.55
C ARG A 223 8.57 -12.03 -12.83
N GLU A 224 9.72 -11.78 -12.17
CA GLU A 224 10.93 -12.59 -12.34
C GLU A 224 10.74 -14.00 -11.84
N VAL A 225 10.14 -14.20 -10.67
CA VAL A 225 9.89 -15.53 -10.10
C VAL A 225 8.92 -16.32 -10.97
N LEU A 226 7.78 -15.71 -11.37
CA LEU A 226 6.80 -16.39 -12.20
C LEU A 226 7.30 -16.68 -13.61
N LYS A 227 8.18 -15.83 -14.15
CA LYS A 227 8.84 -16.08 -15.43
C LYS A 227 9.76 -17.31 -15.37
N LYS A 228 10.52 -17.45 -14.29
CA LYS A 228 11.45 -18.58 -14.07
C LYS A 228 10.70 -19.90 -13.80
N ASN A 229 9.57 -19.83 -13.08
CA ASN A 229 8.84 -21.00 -12.58
C ASN A 229 7.50 -21.19 -13.33
N ARG A 230 7.47 -20.87 -14.62
CA ARG A 230 6.25 -20.99 -15.43
C ARG A 230 5.84 -22.45 -15.61
N ILE A 231 4.64 -22.78 -15.15
CA ILE A 231 4.05 -24.10 -15.28
C ILE A 231 3.20 -24.14 -16.55
N PRO A 232 3.42 -25.08 -17.48
CA PRO A 232 2.59 -25.25 -18.66
C PRO A 232 1.14 -25.52 -18.27
N TRP A 233 0.19 -25.04 -19.08
CA TRP A 233 -1.25 -25.13 -18.76
C TRP A 233 -1.73 -26.56 -18.54
N GLN A 234 -1.26 -27.51 -19.34
CA GLN A 234 -1.64 -28.92 -19.24
C GLN A 234 -1.19 -29.58 -17.93
N ASP A 235 -0.15 -29.05 -17.30
CA ASP A 235 0.43 -29.60 -16.06
C ASP A 235 -0.22 -29.00 -14.82
N ARG A 236 -1.14 -28.03 -15.00
CA ARG A 236 -1.86 -27.36 -13.90
C ARG A 236 -3.07 -28.17 -13.48
N ARG A 237 -3.37 -28.13 -12.19
CA ARG A 237 -4.56 -28.75 -11.61
C ARG A 237 -5.84 -28.02 -12.06
N PRO A 238 -6.85 -28.70 -12.60
CA PRO A 238 -8.11 -28.07 -13.04
C PRO A 238 -9.04 -27.79 -11.83
N VAL A 239 -8.54 -27.06 -10.87
CA VAL A 239 -9.16 -26.77 -9.56
C VAL A 239 -9.18 -25.28 -9.33
N ALA A 240 -10.27 -24.76 -8.80
CA ALA A 240 -10.40 -23.38 -8.34
C ALA A 240 -9.75 -23.24 -6.95
N PHE A 241 -8.72 -22.42 -6.89
CA PHE A 241 -7.85 -22.28 -5.73
C PHE A 241 -8.01 -20.91 -5.08
N TRP A 242 -8.00 -20.89 -3.75
CA TRP A 242 -7.87 -19.67 -2.97
C TRP A 242 -7.28 -19.94 -1.58
N ARG A 243 -6.38 -19.07 -1.15
CA ARG A 243 -5.90 -18.94 0.23
C ARG A 243 -5.85 -17.47 0.61
N GLY A 244 -6.34 -17.14 1.80
CA GLY A 244 -6.29 -15.77 2.34
C GLY A 244 -6.63 -15.73 3.82
N ALA A 245 -6.41 -14.56 4.44
CA ALA A 245 -6.72 -14.33 5.84
C ALA A 245 -8.19 -13.91 6.05
N THR A 246 -8.64 -13.89 7.31
CA THR A 246 -9.97 -13.47 7.74
C THR A 246 -10.21 -11.96 7.70
N THR A 247 -9.58 -11.25 6.75
CA THR A 247 -9.84 -9.82 6.53
C THR A 247 -11.18 -9.60 5.84
N GLY A 248 -11.80 -8.47 6.10
CA GLY A 248 -13.07 -8.07 5.51
C GLY A 248 -13.89 -7.20 6.46
N MET A 249 -14.95 -6.58 5.92
CA MET A 249 -15.86 -5.76 6.72
C MET A 249 -16.74 -6.62 7.63
N LYS A 250 -16.68 -6.32 8.92
CA LYS A 250 -17.51 -6.97 9.94
C LYS A 250 -17.87 -5.97 11.05
N SER A 251 -19.03 -6.13 11.62
CA SER A 251 -19.50 -5.28 12.74
C SER A 251 -18.80 -5.62 14.07
N SER A 252 -18.37 -6.86 14.22
CA SER A 252 -17.61 -7.35 15.37
C SER A 252 -16.85 -8.62 14.99
N GLN A 253 -15.90 -9.04 15.83
CA GLN A 253 -15.19 -10.31 15.61
C GLN A 253 -16.17 -11.51 15.64
N ARG A 254 -17.21 -11.46 16.46
CA ARG A 254 -18.25 -12.51 16.55
C ARG A 254 -19.11 -12.63 15.29
N ALA A 255 -19.10 -11.62 14.41
CA ALA A 255 -19.76 -11.66 13.10
C ALA A 255 -18.91 -12.32 12.00
N TRP A 256 -17.86 -13.06 12.34
CA TRP A 256 -16.91 -13.64 11.39
C TRP A 256 -17.52 -14.52 10.30
N ARG A 257 -18.65 -15.21 10.59
CA ARG A 257 -19.37 -16.03 9.60
C ARG A 257 -19.98 -15.21 8.47
N GLY A 258 -20.19 -13.90 8.67
CA GLY A 258 -20.64 -12.97 7.64
C GLY A 258 -19.57 -12.49 6.68
N LEU A 259 -18.28 -12.80 6.92
CA LEU A 259 -17.20 -12.43 6.02
C LEU A 259 -17.35 -13.14 4.67
N GLU A 260 -17.22 -12.38 3.58
CA GLU A 260 -17.30 -12.93 2.21
C GLU A 260 -16.29 -14.07 1.98
N ARG A 261 -15.11 -13.95 2.54
CA ARG A 261 -14.05 -14.98 2.48
C ARG A 261 -14.42 -16.26 3.22
N ILE A 262 -15.16 -16.17 4.32
CA ILE A 262 -15.69 -17.32 5.03
C ILE A 262 -16.81 -17.97 4.21
N ARG A 263 -17.73 -17.18 3.64
CA ARG A 263 -18.78 -17.68 2.74
C ARG A 263 -18.17 -18.42 1.54
N LEU A 264 -17.10 -17.88 0.94
CA LEU A 264 -16.38 -18.57 -0.12
C LEU A 264 -15.89 -19.95 0.33
N CYS A 265 -15.29 -20.05 1.52
CA CYS A 265 -14.83 -21.32 2.07
C CYS A 265 -16.00 -22.30 2.36
N GLU A 266 -17.13 -21.80 2.84
CA GLU A 266 -18.33 -22.62 3.09
C GLU A 266 -18.94 -23.13 1.79
N ILE A 267 -19.04 -22.31 0.74
CA ILE A 267 -19.47 -22.72 -0.59
C ILE A 267 -18.55 -23.82 -1.12
N ALA A 268 -17.24 -23.62 -1.08
CA ALA A 268 -16.27 -24.61 -1.54
C ALA A 268 -16.40 -25.94 -0.77
N ARG A 269 -16.59 -25.89 0.55
CA ARG A 269 -16.78 -27.08 1.40
C ARG A 269 -18.06 -27.83 1.06
N THR A 270 -19.16 -27.12 0.81
CA THR A 270 -20.43 -27.75 0.38
C THR A 270 -20.25 -28.57 -0.89
N HIS A 271 -19.29 -28.18 -1.75
CA HIS A 271 -19.01 -28.83 -3.01
C HIS A 271 -17.70 -29.64 -3.02
N GLN A 272 -17.15 -29.99 -1.85
CA GLN A 272 -15.86 -30.72 -1.74
C GLN A 272 -15.83 -32.03 -2.50
N ASN A 273 -16.96 -32.76 -2.55
CA ASN A 273 -17.07 -34.04 -3.27
C ASN A 273 -16.90 -33.91 -4.79
N THR A 274 -16.96 -32.70 -5.34
CA THR A 274 -16.73 -32.48 -6.78
C THR A 274 -15.25 -32.51 -7.16
N GLY A 275 -14.35 -32.32 -6.19
CA GLY A 275 -12.91 -32.16 -6.44
C GLY A 275 -12.52 -30.88 -7.16
N LEU A 276 -13.47 -29.91 -7.32
CA LEU A 276 -13.27 -28.69 -8.10
C LEU A 276 -12.68 -27.53 -7.32
N PHE A 277 -12.60 -27.62 -5.98
CA PHE A 277 -12.20 -26.54 -5.10
C PHE A 277 -11.05 -26.92 -4.17
N ASP A 278 -10.07 -26.07 -4.06
CA ASP A 278 -9.02 -26.07 -3.04
C ASP A 278 -8.99 -24.67 -2.40
N VAL A 279 -9.92 -24.44 -1.49
CA VAL A 279 -10.26 -23.11 -0.93
C VAL A 279 -10.24 -23.17 0.59
N GLY A 280 -9.51 -22.25 1.22
CA GLY A 280 -9.48 -22.19 2.68
C GLY A 280 -8.79 -20.96 3.25
N ILE A 281 -9.03 -20.73 4.52
CA ILE A 281 -8.37 -19.66 5.30
C ILE A 281 -6.91 -20.06 5.55
N SER A 282 -5.99 -19.14 5.32
CA SER A 282 -4.55 -19.35 5.54
C SER A 282 -4.03 -18.70 6.82
N GLY A 283 -4.83 -17.90 7.49
CA GLY A 283 -4.43 -17.23 8.73
C GLY A 283 -5.54 -16.36 9.28
N LEU A 284 -5.50 -16.11 10.59
CA LEU A 284 -6.46 -15.25 11.27
C LEU A 284 -5.87 -13.84 11.37
N THR A 285 -6.59 -12.87 10.84
CA THR A 285 -6.25 -11.44 10.88
C THR A 285 -7.45 -10.68 11.43
N GLN A 286 -7.20 -9.69 12.29
CA GLN A 286 -8.25 -8.89 12.94
C GLN A 286 -9.21 -9.73 13.82
N ILE A 287 -8.73 -10.86 14.30
CA ILE A 287 -9.38 -11.73 15.28
C ILE A 287 -8.46 -11.82 16.49
N SER A 288 -8.89 -11.32 17.62
CA SER A 288 -8.18 -11.37 18.90
C SER A 288 -9.00 -11.98 20.03
N ASP A 289 -10.32 -12.20 19.83
CA ASP A 289 -11.19 -12.90 20.77
C ASP A 289 -10.80 -14.40 20.75
N PRO A 290 -10.36 -14.99 21.89
CA PRO A 290 -9.91 -16.39 21.95
C PRO A 290 -11.02 -17.40 21.61
N ASP A 291 -12.26 -17.09 21.96
CA ASP A 291 -13.37 -18.01 21.68
C ASP A 291 -13.70 -18.02 20.18
N VAL A 292 -13.71 -16.83 19.53
CA VAL A 292 -13.87 -16.71 18.09
C VAL A 292 -12.71 -17.39 17.36
N THR A 293 -11.47 -17.22 17.85
CA THR A 293 -10.29 -17.92 17.31
C THR A 293 -10.51 -19.42 17.32
N ARG A 294 -10.95 -19.97 18.45
CA ARG A 294 -11.23 -21.42 18.59
C ARG A 294 -12.33 -21.86 17.63
N GLU A 295 -13.46 -21.14 17.58
CA GLU A 295 -14.56 -21.46 16.65
C GLU A 295 -14.10 -21.51 15.19
N ILE A 296 -13.25 -20.58 14.76
CA ILE A 296 -12.74 -20.57 13.37
C ILE A 296 -11.78 -21.75 13.15
N MET A 297 -10.91 -22.05 14.09
CA MET A 297 -9.99 -23.18 13.98
C MET A 297 -10.74 -24.52 13.92
N ASP A 298 -11.76 -24.68 14.75
CA ASP A 298 -12.59 -25.91 14.82
C ASP A 298 -13.56 -26.04 13.64
N SER A 299 -13.76 -24.97 12.85
CA SER A 299 -14.68 -24.98 11.71
C SER A 299 -14.23 -25.88 10.55
N GLY A 300 -12.94 -26.26 10.50
CA GLY A 300 -12.34 -26.97 9.38
C GLY A 300 -12.13 -26.12 8.12
N LEU A 301 -12.27 -24.79 8.20
CA LEU A 301 -12.06 -23.88 7.07
C LEU A 301 -10.60 -23.39 6.97
N VAL A 302 -9.77 -23.66 8.00
CA VAL A 302 -8.38 -23.26 8.03
C VAL A 302 -7.50 -24.36 7.42
N LEU A 303 -6.87 -24.05 6.28
CA LEU A 303 -6.10 -25.02 5.49
C LEU A 303 -4.61 -24.65 5.37
N GLY A 304 -4.12 -23.69 6.15
CA GLY A 304 -2.73 -23.26 6.10
C GLY A 304 -2.35 -22.45 4.85
N ARG A 305 -1.13 -21.96 4.85
CA ARG A 305 -0.59 -21.09 3.78
C ARG A 305 -0.07 -21.93 2.60
N VAL A 306 -0.31 -21.39 1.40
CA VAL A 306 0.35 -21.83 0.17
C VAL A 306 1.12 -20.61 -0.35
N PRO A 307 2.44 -20.76 -0.62
CA PRO A 307 3.22 -19.67 -1.18
C PRO A 307 2.60 -19.15 -2.49
N TRP A 308 2.61 -17.84 -2.71
CA TRP A 308 2.03 -17.25 -3.92
C TRP A 308 2.73 -17.74 -5.20
N GLN A 309 4.01 -18.15 -5.12
CA GLN A 309 4.75 -18.72 -6.22
C GLN A 309 4.12 -20.01 -6.76
N ASP A 310 3.41 -20.73 -5.88
CA ASP A 310 2.76 -22.00 -6.20
C ASP A 310 1.33 -21.83 -6.76
N TRP A 311 0.81 -20.60 -6.81
CA TRP A 311 -0.53 -20.35 -7.37
C TRP A 311 -0.63 -20.76 -8.83
N GLY A 312 0.47 -20.69 -9.58
CA GLY A 312 0.56 -21.18 -10.96
C GLY A 312 0.31 -22.68 -11.15
N LEU A 313 0.27 -23.47 -10.06
CA LEU A 313 -0.11 -24.89 -10.09
C LEU A 313 -1.58 -25.13 -10.38
N TYR A 314 -2.41 -24.10 -10.31
CA TYR A 314 -3.86 -24.19 -10.46
C TYR A 314 -4.32 -23.47 -11.73
N LYS A 315 -5.29 -24.08 -12.46
CA LYS A 315 -5.85 -23.46 -13.67
C LYS A 315 -6.72 -22.25 -13.34
N TYR A 316 -7.40 -22.23 -12.18
CA TYR A 316 -8.37 -21.21 -11.80
C TYR A 316 -7.98 -20.61 -10.46
N LEU A 317 -7.83 -19.29 -10.41
CA LEU A 317 -7.49 -18.56 -9.18
C LEU A 317 -8.66 -17.65 -8.78
N ILE A 318 -9.24 -17.89 -7.62
CA ILE A 318 -10.31 -17.05 -7.09
C ILE A 318 -9.69 -15.80 -6.49
N ILE A 319 -10.24 -14.66 -6.83
CA ILE A 319 -9.84 -13.34 -6.33
C ILE A 319 -11.05 -12.70 -5.68
N ILE A 320 -10.94 -12.38 -4.40
CA ILE A 320 -12.02 -11.83 -3.59
C ILE A 320 -11.52 -10.69 -2.70
N ASP A 321 -12.34 -9.68 -2.49
CA ASP A 321 -12.05 -8.55 -1.63
C ASP A 321 -11.73 -8.99 -0.18
N GLY A 322 -11.04 -8.12 0.52
CA GLY A 322 -10.83 -8.18 1.96
C GLY A 322 -11.41 -6.95 2.63
N ASN A 323 -10.58 -6.21 3.38
CA ASN A 323 -10.97 -4.89 3.91
C ASN A 323 -11.33 -3.93 2.76
N SER A 324 -10.62 -4.06 1.66
CA SER A 324 -10.85 -3.35 0.39
C SER A 324 -10.66 -4.31 -0.78
N SER A 325 -10.26 -3.78 -1.94
CA SER A 325 -9.90 -4.58 -3.12
C SER A 325 -8.74 -5.54 -2.84
N PRO A 326 -8.51 -6.56 -3.70
CA PRO A 326 -7.47 -7.57 -3.47
C PRO A 326 -6.03 -7.08 -3.67
N TYR A 327 -5.80 -5.80 -4.01
CA TYR A 327 -4.48 -5.20 -4.26
C TYR A 327 -3.59 -6.06 -5.18
N SER A 328 -2.34 -6.29 -4.78
CA SER A 328 -1.35 -7.09 -5.51
C SER A 328 -1.83 -8.49 -5.90
N ASN A 329 -2.75 -9.09 -5.14
CA ASN A 329 -3.20 -10.46 -5.39
C ASN A 329 -3.83 -10.64 -6.77
N LEU A 330 -4.57 -9.64 -7.28
CA LEU A 330 -5.15 -9.72 -8.62
C LEU A 330 -4.06 -9.66 -9.69
N ILE A 331 -3.10 -8.73 -9.60
CA ILE A 331 -1.99 -8.63 -10.56
C ILE A 331 -1.13 -9.90 -10.51
N GLN A 332 -0.81 -10.40 -9.31
CA GLN A 332 -0.04 -11.64 -9.16
C GLN A 332 -0.77 -12.83 -9.76
N ALA A 333 -2.08 -12.97 -9.54
CA ALA A 333 -2.88 -14.04 -10.14
C ALA A 333 -2.88 -13.96 -11.67
N LEU A 334 -3.07 -12.79 -12.24
CA LEU A 334 -3.00 -12.59 -13.69
C LEU A 334 -1.62 -12.96 -14.24
N LEU A 335 -0.53 -12.54 -13.58
CA LEU A 335 0.84 -12.85 -13.97
C LEU A 335 1.15 -14.36 -14.03
N THR A 336 0.45 -15.20 -13.25
CA THR A 336 0.60 -16.65 -13.34
C THR A 336 0.14 -17.22 -14.69
N GLY A 337 -0.75 -16.52 -15.39
CA GLY A 337 -1.44 -17.02 -16.59
C GLY A 337 -2.52 -18.06 -16.28
N SER A 338 -2.97 -18.16 -15.04
CA SER A 338 -4.19 -18.89 -14.66
C SER A 338 -5.42 -18.04 -14.97
N ALA A 339 -6.57 -18.66 -15.21
CA ALA A 339 -7.81 -17.93 -15.37
C ALA A 339 -8.22 -17.36 -13.99
N ALA A 340 -8.17 -16.05 -13.84
CA ALA A 340 -8.60 -15.38 -12.62
C ALA A 340 -10.14 -15.37 -12.54
N LEU A 341 -10.71 -15.90 -11.48
CA LEU A 341 -12.14 -15.85 -11.15
C LEU A 341 -12.32 -14.72 -10.14
N ARG A 342 -12.66 -13.53 -10.62
CA ARG A 342 -12.80 -12.37 -9.77
C ARG A 342 -14.24 -12.28 -9.24
N VAL A 343 -14.39 -12.42 -7.94
CA VAL A 343 -15.64 -12.10 -7.27
C VAL A 343 -15.84 -10.59 -7.35
N GLU A 344 -16.91 -10.17 -8.01
CA GLU A 344 -17.23 -8.76 -8.16
C GLU A 344 -17.45 -8.12 -6.79
N SER A 345 -16.91 -6.92 -6.59
CA SER A 345 -16.98 -6.24 -5.31
C SER A 345 -18.42 -5.90 -4.94
N SER A 346 -18.91 -6.40 -3.80
CA SER A 346 -20.22 -6.02 -3.25
C SER A 346 -20.31 -4.52 -2.92
N ARG A 347 -19.14 -3.85 -2.82
CA ARG A 347 -18.99 -2.41 -2.56
C ARG A 347 -18.58 -1.62 -3.80
N ALA A 348 -18.58 -2.24 -4.99
CA ALA A 348 -18.14 -1.66 -6.26
C ALA A 348 -16.71 -1.04 -6.22
N LEU A 349 -15.84 -1.52 -5.34
CA LEU A 349 -14.48 -1.01 -5.16
C LEU A 349 -13.63 -1.21 -6.40
N ARG A 350 -12.78 -0.22 -6.71
CA ARG A 350 -11.90 -0.21 -7.88
C ARG A 350 -10.48 0.16 -7.48
N GLN A 351 -9.52 -0.29 -8.30
CA GLN A 351 -8.14 0.17 -8.32
C GLN A 351 -7.84 0.84 -9.66
N TRP A 352 -6.73 1.56 -9.75
CA TRP A 352 -6.32 2.37 -10.90
C TRP A 352 -6.30 1.64 -12.23
N PHE A 353 -6.04 0.33 -12.24
CA PHE A 353 -5.89 -0.49 -13.46
C PHE A 353 -7.15 -1.25 -13.86
N TYR A 354 -8.25 -1.18 -13.10
CA TYR A 354 -9.44 -1.99 -13.39
C TYR A 354 -10.12 -1.65 -14.71
N THR A 355 -9.91 -0.45 -15.23
CA THR A 355 -10.39 -0.03 -16.56
C THR A 355 -9.71 -0.79 -17.72
N ASP A 356 -8.55 -1.42 -17.48
CA ASP A 356 -7.83 -2.21 -18.48
C ASP A 356 -8.36 -3.66 -18.51
N LEU A 357 -9.16 -4.05 -17.55
CA LEU A 357 -9.66 -5.41 -17.41
C LEU A 357 -11.04 -5.57 -18.03
N ILE A 358 -11.13 -6.46 -19.01
CA ILE A 358 -12.39 -6.78 -19.72
C ILE A 358 -12.88 -8.13 -19.19
N PRO A 359 -14.11 -8.18 -18.60
CA PRO A 359 -14.72 -9.44 -18.17
C PRO A 359 -14.81 -10.45 -19.32
N TRP A 360 -14.64 -11.73 -19.01
CA TRP A 360 -14.64 -12.85 -19.95
C TRP A 360 -13.47 -12.84 -20.96
N HIS A 361 -12.67 -11.79 -20.98
CA HIS A 361 -11.48 -11.69 -21.81
C HIS A 361 -10.19 -11.79 -21.01
N HIS A 362 -10.09 -11.03 -19.90
CA HIS A 362 -8.90 -11.01 -19.02
C HIS A 362 -9.13 -11.75 -17.70
N TYR A 363 -10.36 -11.92 -17.30
CA TYR A 363 -10.80 -12.63 -16.11
C TYR A 363 -12.24 -13.14 -16.25
N ILE A 364 -12.64 -14.07 -15.39
CA ILE A 364 -14.01 -14.56 -15.31
C ILE A 364 -14.71 -13.83 -14.15
N PRO A 365 -15.75 -13.02 -14.40
CA PRO A 365 -16.50 -12.37 -13.34
C PRO A 365 -17.33 -13.41 -12.58
N ILE A 366 -17.33 -13.33 -11.24
CA ILE A 366 -18.17 -14.12 -10.33
C ILE A 366 -19.11 -13.15 -9.63
N ALA A 367 -20.38 -13.51 -9.50
CA ALA A 367 -21.37 -12.70 -8.81
C ALA A 367 -20.90 -12.37 -7.36
N PRO A 368 -21.26 -11.18 -6.81
CA PRO A 368 -20.82 -10.79 -5.46
C PRO A 368 -21.27 -11.76 -4.37
N ASP A 369 -22.40 -12.43 -4.55
CA ASP A 369 -22.90 -13.47 -3.66
C ASP A 369 -22.31 -14.86 -3.93
N MET A 370 -21.48 -14.98 -4.97
CA MET A 370 -20.84 -16.22 -5.44
C MET A 370 -21.83 -17.34 -5.85
N SER A 371 -23.10 -17.01 -6.09
CA SER A 371 -24.15 -17.97 -6.46
C SER A 371 -23.84 -18.73 -7.76
N ASP A 372 -23.07 -18.14 -8.66
CA ASP A 372 -22.68 -18.69 -9.97
C ASP A 372 -21.28 -19.36 -9.98
N LEU A 373 -20.58 -19.38 -8.86
CA LEU A 373 -19.18 -19.85 -8.79
C LEU A 373 -19.03 -21.30 -9.24
N LEU A 374 -19.87 -22.21 -8.72
CA LEU A 374 -19.77 -23.63 -9.07
C LEU A 374 -20.03 -23.88 -10.56
N ASP A 375 -21.06 -23.24 -11.11
CA ASP A 375 -21.43 -23.44 -12.52
C ASP A 375 -20.39 -22.88 -13.46
N LYS A 376 -19.77 -21.75 -13.12
CA LYS A 376 -18.66 -21.17 -13.88
C LYS A 376 -17.41 -22.03 -13.80
N VAL A 377 -17.06 -22.58 -12.65
CA VAL A 377 -15.94 -23.53 -12.54
C VAL A 377 -16.19 -24.79 -13.36
N ARG A 378 -17.38 -25.36 -13.29
CA ARG A 378 -17.76 -26.52 -14.12
C ARG A 378 -17.70 -26.21 -15.61
N TRP A 379 -18.14 -25.01 -15.99
CA TRP A 379 -18.10 -24.57 -17.37
C TRP A 379 -16.64 -24.42 -17.86
N LEU A 380 -15.77 -23.82 -17.06
CA LEU A 380 -14.33 -23.67 -17.38
C LEU A 380 -13.63 -25.01 -17.54
N VAL A 381 -13.94 -26.00 -16.70
CA VAL A 381 -13.38 -27.37 -16.84
C VAL A 381 -13.76 -27.99 -18.17
N ARG A 382 -15.00 -27.76 -18.62
CA ARG A 382 -15.48 -28.29 -19.93
C ARG A 382 -14.98 -27.47 -21.12
N ASN A 383 -14.57 -26.21 -20.90
CA ASN A 383 -14.09 -25.27 -21.91
C ASN A 383 -12.65 -24.86 -21.63
N ASP A 384 -11.76 -25.86 -21.47
CA ASP A 384 -10.38 -25.71 -20.99
C ASP A 384 -9.55 -24.77 -21.87
N ASP A 385 -9.71 -24.84 -23.21
CA ASP A 385 -9.02 -23.94 -24.14
C ASP A 385 -9.44 -22.48 -23.97
N TYR A 386 -10.72 -22.25 -23.70
CA TYR A 386 -11.21 -20.90 -23.41
C TYR A 386 -10.63 -20.38 -22.09
N ALA A 387 -10.63 -21.21 -21.05
CA ALA A 387 -10.04 -20.87 -19.77
C ALA A 387 -8.55 -20.51 -19.90
N ARG A 388 -7.80 -21.30 -20.70
CA ARG A 388 -6.40 -21.03 -21.02
C ARG A 388 -6.22 -19.68 -21.70
N LYS A 389 -7.06 -19.36 -22.69
CA LYS A 389 -7.00 -18.10 -23.42
C LYS A 389 -7.27 -16.90 -22.50
N VAL A 390 -8.25 -16.99 -21.59
CA VAL A 390 -8.52 -15.96 -20.58
C VAL A 390 -7.29 -15.75 -19.69
N GLY A 391 -6.65 -16.82 -19.22
CA GLY A 391 -5.43 -16.73 -18.43
C GLY A 391 -4.27 -16.08 -19.20
N GLU A 392 -4.08 -16.44 -20.47
CA GLU A 392 -3.05 -15.84 -21.34
C GLU A 392 -3.31 -14.33 -21.56
N ASN A 393 -4.55 -13.94 -21.82
CA ASN A 393 -4.93 -12.54 -22.00
C ASN A 393 -4.75 -11.76 -20.68
N GLY A 394 -5.19 -12.33 -19.56
CA GLY A 394 -4.98 -11.75 -18.22
C GLY A 394 -3.51 -11.51 -17.92
N ARG A 395 -2.66 -12.47 -18.26
CA ARG A 395 -1.21 -12.30 -18.10
C ARG A 395 -0.67 -11.19 -19.01
N ALA A 396 -1.08 -11.13 -20.27
CA ALA A 396 -0.59 -10.12 -21.20
C ALA A 396 -0.90 -8.69 -20.71
N VAL A 397 -2.11 -8.45 -20.20
CA VAL A 397 -2.45 -7.13 -19.62
C VAL A 397 -1.65 -6.83 -18.35
N ALA A 398 -1.43 -7.82 -17.47
CA ALA A 398 -0.63 -7.63 -16.28
C ALA A 398 0.86 -7.41 -16.60
N GLU A 399 1.41 -8.11 -17.59
CA GLU A 399 2.79 -7.90 -18.07
C GLU A 399 2.97 -6.49 -18.68
N ALA A 400 1.95 -5.92 -19.29
CA ALA A 400 1.96 -4.56 -19.83
C ALA A 400 1.88 -3.45 -18.77
N MET A 401 1.52 -3.76 -17.53
CA MET A 401 1.50 -2.81 -16.41
C MET A 401 2.91 -2.60 -15.86
N THR A 402 3.81 -1.94 -16.62
CA THR A 402 5.15 -1.61 -16.15
C THR A 402 5.13 -0.40 -15.22
N ILE A 403 6.18 -0.23 -14.42
CA ILE A 403 6.29 0.93 -13.52
C ILE A 403 6.27 2.24 -14.31
N GLU A 404 7.00 2.31 -15.41
CA GLU A 404 7.09 3.49 -16.27
C GLU A 404 5.71 3.87 -16.85
N ARG A 405 4.98 2.87 -17.35
CA ARG A 405 3.62 3.07 -17.87
C ARG A 405 2.67 3.60 -16.82
N GLU A 406 2.66 3.01 -15.64
CA GLU A 406 1.71 3.37 -14.59
C GLU A 406 2.07 4.70 -13.91
N LEU A 407 3.35 5.05 -13.81
CA LEU A 407 3.77 6.39 -13.40
C LEU A 407 3.26 7.44 -14.41
N GLN A 408 3.47 7.22 -15.70
CA GLN A 408 3.00 8.15 -16.74
C GLN A 408 1.47 8.23 -16.79
N ARG A 409 0.77 7.11 -16.61
CA ARG A 409 -0.70 7.06 -16.51
C ARG A 409 -1.25 7.86 -15.34
N SER A 410 -0.50 7.94 -14.25
CA SER A 410 -0.92 8.68 -13.05
C SER A 410 -0.88 10.19 -13.23
N VAL A 411 -0.10 10.71 -14.18
CA VAL A 411 0.05 12.16 -14.42
C VAL A 411 -1.29 12.85 -14.67
N PRO A 412 -2.11 12.47 -15.66
CA PRO A 412 -3.40 13.10 -15.88
C PRO A 412 -4.39 12.88 -14.73
N VAL A 413 -4.27 11.78 -13.99
CA VAL A 413 -5.12 11.50 -12.82
C VAL A 413 -4.82 12.48 -11.70
N ILE A 414 -3.53 12.67 -11.36
CA ILE A 414 -3.09 13.59 -10.33
C ILE A 414 -3.41 15.05 -10.74
N SER A 415 -3.15 15.43 -12.00
CA SER A 415 -3.53 16.75 -12.52
C SER A 415 -5.03 17.02 -12.39
N SER A 416 -5.85 16.01 -12.67
CA SER A 416 -7.31 16.12 -12.52
C SER A 416 -7.72 16.29 -11.07
N ALA A 417 -7.04 15.62 -10.12
CA ALA A 417 -7.27 15.82 -8.69
C ALA A 417 -6.97 17.28 -8.28
N PHE A 418 -5.81 17.82 -8.62
CA PHE A 418 -5.47 19.22 -8.31
C PHE A 418 -6.49 20.20 -8.91
N ARG A 419 -6.90 20.03 -10.17
CA ARG A 419 -7.92 20.87 -10.83
C ARG A 419 -9.27 20.77 -10.12
N TYR A 420 -9.70 19.56 -9.77
CA TYR A 420 -10.97 19.32 -9.08
C TYR A 420 -11.03 20.03 -7.73
N PHE A 421 -9.97 19.96 -6.92
CA PHE A 421 -9.96 20.60 -5.61
C PHE A 421 -9.75 22.12 -5.67
N ARG A 422 -9.19 22.64 -6.76
CA ARG A 422 -9.11 24.08 -7.02
C ARG A 422 -10.46 24.65 -7.52
N ASP A 423 -11.12 23.95 -8.43
CA ASP A 423 -12.43 24.32 -8.98
C ASP A 423 -13.23 23.08 -9.41
N PRO A 424 -14.10 22.55 -8.53
CA PRO A 424 -14.90 21.36 -8.85
C PRO A 424 -15.79 21.53 -10.08
N SER A 425 -16.18 22.77 -10.43
CA SER A 425 -17.04 23.04 -11.59
C SER A 425 -16.33 22.96 -12.93
N ALA A 426 -15.00 23.12 -12.93
CA ALA A 426 -14.15 23.08 -14.14
C ALA A 426 -13.68 21.69 -14.51
N CYS A 427 -13.95 20.66 -13.69
CA CYS A 427 -13.37 19.34 -13.86
C CYS A 427 -14.23 18.43 -14.74
N VAL A 428 -13.73 18.08 -15.92
CA VAL A 428 -14.24 16.93 -16.67
C VAL A 428 -13.57 15.68 -16.07
N MET A 429 -14.35 14.83 -15.41
CA MET A 429 -13.87 13.60 -14.77
C MET A 429 -13.08 12.75 -15.77
N PRO A 430 -11.84 12.34 -15.46
CA PRO A 430 -11.06 11.50 -16.36
C PRO A 430 -11.68 10.10 -16.46
N TYR A 431 -11.69 9.60 -17.65
CA TYR A 431 -12.05 8.28 -18.14
C TYR A 431 -12.59 7.26 -17.13
N GLY A 432 -13.87 6.87 -17.31
CA GLY A 432 -14.47 5.67 -16.73
C GLY A 432 -15.38 5.88 -15.52
N MET A 433 -15.57 7.11 -15.04
CA MET A 433 -16.52 7.44 -14.00
C MET A 433 -17.75 8.18 -14.59
N GLN A 434 -18.49 7.52 -15.49
CA GLN A 434 -19.87 7.94 -15.69
C GLN A 434 -20.70 7.43 -14.50
N PRO A 435 -21.55 8.25 -13.87
CA PRO A 435 -22.53 7.74 -12.93
C PRO A 435 -23.38 6.72 -13.69
N SER A 436 -23.52 5.53 -13.13
CA SER A 436 -24.50 4.56 -13.60
C SER A 436 -25.84 5.29 -13.66
N SER A 437 -26.31 5.55 -14.86
CA SER A 437 -27.73 5.89 -15.07
C SER A 437 -28.55 4.78 -14.46
N ASN A 438 -29.35 5.14 -13.46
CA ASN A 438 -30.34 4.27 -12.81
C ASN A 438 -31.18 3.48 -13.80
#